data_ea0dbfaa42a9f41159182270ee554f69
#
_entry.id   ea0dbfaa42a9f41159182270ee554f69
#
_cell.length_a   1.000
_cell.length_b   1.000
_cell.length_c   1.000
_cell.angle_alpha   90.00
_cell.angle_beta   90.00
_cell.angle_gamma   90.00
#
_symmetry.space_group_name_H-M   'P 1'
#
loop_
_entity.id
_entity.type
_entity.pdbx_description
1 polymer ?
#
loop_
_entity_poly.entity_id
_entity_poly.type
_entity_poly.pdbx_seq_one_letter_code
_entity_poly.pdbx_strand_id
1 'polypeptide(L)'
;MKDYKFYGASSCGSVRPLESVAAALPWLNSPLDLYDALSNGLWRLETCAPRLQDRWASSHCTLGQCSITAFLVQDLFGGLVYGIPREGGTFHCYNVIDGARFDLTSEQFGDEAASLVYDDMYPQSRDVHFAKEEKKQRYLVLKALVEGYKG
;
A
#
# COMPACT_ATOMS: atom_id res chain seq x y z
N MET A 1 21.22 -1.89 -10.15
CA MET A 1 19.80 -2.29 -10.14
C MET A 1 19.30 -2.37 -8.71
N LYS A 2 18.14 -1.77 -8.46
CA LYS A 2 17.56 -1.75 -7.13
C LYS A 2 16.92 -3.09 -6.79
N ASP A 3 17.16 -3.57 -5.57
CA ASP A 3 16.62 -4.84 -5.10
C ASP A 3 15.47 -4.59 -4.12
N TYR A 4 14.25 -4.96 -4.53
CA TYR A 4 13.04 -4.76 -3.74
C TYR A 4 12.75 -6.00 -2.91
N LYS A 5 12.40 -5.79 -1.64
CA LYS A 5 12.17 -6.88 -0.67
C LYS A 5 10.69 -7.15 -0.41
N PHE A 6 9.78 -6.28 -0.85
CA PHE A 6 8.37 -6.51 -0.57
C PHE A 6 7.82 -7.67 -1.41
N TYR A 7 6.76 -8.31 -0.89
CA TYR A 7 6.13 -9.45 -1.57
C TYR A 7 5.61 -9.04 -2.94
N GLY A 8 5.92 -9.84 -3.95
CA GLY A 8 5.41 -9.63 -5.31
C GLY A 8 6.17 -8.57 -6.10
N ALA A 9 7.29 -8.07 -5.60
CA ALA A 9 8.05 -7.03 -6.29
C ALA A 9 8.45 -7.44 -7.71
N SER A 10 8.77 -8.72 -7.92
CA SER A 10 9.17 -9.21 -9.23
C SER A 10 8.03 -9.25 -10.25
N SER A 11 6.77 -9.27 -9.78
CA SER A 11 5.61 -9.38 -10.68
C SER A 11 4.95 -8.03 -10.99
N CYS A 12 5.14 -7.02 -10.16
CA CYS A 12 4.39 -5.75 -10.30
C CYS A 12 5.05 -4.74 -11.23
N GLY A 13 6.28 -4.99 -11.67
CA GLY A 13 7.00 -4.04 -12.53
C GLY A 13 6.35 -3.77 -13.88
N SER A 14 5.51 -4.69 -14.36
CA SER A 14 4.78 -4.54 -15.63
C SER A 14 3.42 -3.87 -15.46
N VAL A 15 2.95 -3.68 -14.23
CA VAL A 15 1.68 -3.00 -13.95
C VAL A 15 1.85 -1.50 -14.25
N ARG A 16 0.88 -0.93 -14.98
CA ARG A 16 0.94 0.47 -15.40
C ARG A 16 -0.18 1.28 -14.76
N PRO A 17 0.05 2.57 -14.50
CA PRO A 17 -1.01 3.41 -13.94
C PRO A 17 -2.16 3.60 -14.92
N LEU A 18 -3.34 3.91 -14.37
CA LEU A 18 -4.49 4.27 -15.18
C LEU A 18 -4.13 5.49 -16.04
N GLU A 19 -4.75 5.62 -17.21
CA GLU A 19 -4.39 6.64 -18.19
C GLU A 19 -4.41 8.05 -17.61
N SER A 20 -5.47 8.38 -16.87
CA SER A 20 -5.59 9.71 -16.24
C SER A 20 -4.52 9.95 -15.18
N VAL A 21 -4.10 8.90 -14.48
CA VAL A 21 -3.04 8.98 -13.48
C VAL A 21 -1.69 9.16 -14.14
N ALA A 22 -1.43 8.42 -15.22
CA ALA A 22 -0.18 8.54 -15.96
C ALA A 22 0.05 9.96 -16.46
N ALA A 23 -1.03 10.61 -16.92
CA ALA A 23 -0.96 12.01 -17.38
C ALA A 23 -0.66 12.97 -16.23
N ALA A 24 -1.25 12.74 -15.05
CA ALA A 24 -1.10 13.63 -13.89
C ALA A 24 0.22 13.40 -13.14
N LEU A 25 0.73 12.16 -13.13
CA LEU A 25 1.93 11.78 -12.38
C LEU A 25 2.94 11.12 -13.31
N PRO A 26 3.65 11.93 -14.13
CA PRO A 26 4.56 11.36 -15.14
C PRO A 26 5.75 10.57 -14.56
N TRP A 27 6.07 10.76 -13.28
CA TRP A 27 7.13 9.99 -12.61
C TRP A 27 6.69 8.57 -12.26
N LEU A 28 5.36 8.30 -12.24
CA LEU A 28 4.81 7.03 -11.79
C LEU A 28 4.61 6.08 -12.97
N ASN A 29 5.50 5.10 -13.12
CA ASN A 29 5.45 4.13 -14.22
C ASN A 29 4.98 2.74 -13.77
N SER A 30 5.21 2.39 -12.50
CA SER A 30 4.81 1.11 -11.94
C SER A 30 4.70 1.21 -10.42
N PRO A 31 4.15 0.17 -9.75
CA PRO A 31 4.15 0.15 -8.29
C PRO A 31 5.53 0.24 -7.65
N LEU A 32 6.60 -0.11 -8.38
CA LEU A 32 7.97 0.04 -7.87
C LEU A 32 8.30 1.51 -7.63
N ASP A 33 7.90 2.40 -8.56
CA ASP A 33 8.09 3.84 -8.37
C ASP A 33 7.31 4.37 -7.19
N LEU A 34 6.09 3.86 -7.00
CA LEU A 34 5.27 4.24 -5.85
C LEU A 34 5.94 3.82 -4.55
N TYR A 35 6.43 2.58 -4.49
CA TYR A 35 7.14 2.09 -3.31
C TYR A 35 8.35 2.98 -2.99
N ASP A 36 9.12 3.36 -4.01
CA ASP A 36 10.27 4.25 -3.82
C ASP A 36 9.85 5.59 -3.20
N ALA A 37 8.80 6.20 -3.74
CA ALA A 37 8.30 7.47 -3.20
C ALA A 37 7.81 7.32 -1.77
N LEU A 38 7.00 6.28 -1.51
CA LEU A 38 6.44 6.04 -0.18
C LEU A 38 7.53 5.77 0.86
N SER A 39 8.50 4.94 0.53
CA SER A 39 9.57 4.58 1.45
C SER A 39 10.58 5.72 1.66
N ASN A 40 10.63 6.68 0.73
CA ASN A 40 11.52 7.84 0.82
C ASN A 40 10.87 9.05 1.49
N GLY A 41 9.91 8.82 2.38
CA GLY A 41 9.39 9.87 3.24
C GLY A 41 7.91 10.19 3.11
N LEU A 42 7.17 9.53 2.21
CA LEU A 42 5.72 9.76 2.11
C LEU A 42 4.94 8.93 3.12
N TRP A 43 5.40 7.72 3.46
CA TRP A 43 4.88 7.02 4.64
C TRP A 43 5.41 7.72 5.89
N ARG A 44 4.49 8.22 6.72
CA ARG A 44 4.83 9.05 7.88
C ARG A 44 4.09 8.59 9.12
N LEU A 45 4.47 9.13 10.27
CA LEU A 45 3.79 8.85 11.53
C LEU A 45 2.30 9.13 11.42
N GLU A 46 1.92 10.25 10.83
CA GLU A 46 0.52 10.68 10.70
C GLU A 46 -0.31 9.80 9.77
N THR A 47 0.32 9.02 8.87
CA THR A 47 -0.41 8.06 8.04
C THR A 47 -0.47 6.67 8.65
N CYS A 48 0.28 6.42 9.72
CA CYS A 48 0.26 5.15 10.45
C CYS A 48 -1.04 5.00 11.26
N ALA A 49 -1.55 3.78 11.35
CA ALA A 49 -2.72 3.49 12.19
C ALA A 49 -2.47 3.94 13.64
N PRO A 50 -3.43 4.63 14.28
CA PRO A 50 -3.20 5.22 15.61
C PRO A 50 -2.70 4.23 16.65
N ARG A 51 -3.19 3.00 16.64
CA ARG A 51 -2.76 1.96 17.60
C ARG A 51 -1.31 1.56 17.45
N LEU A 52 -0.66 1.92 16.35
CA LEU A 52 0.72 1.53 16.05
C LEU A 52 1.68 2.73 16.01
N GLN A 53 1.18 3.95 16.19
CA GLN A 53 2.01 5.16 16.06
C GLN A 53 3.17 5.23 17.04
N ASP A 54 3.01 4.67 18.23
CA ASP A 54 4.08 4.64 19.23
C ASP A 54 5.26 3.74 18.84
N ARG A 55 5.05 2.85 17.87
CA ARG A 55 6.10 1.95 17.37
C ARG A 55 6.57 2.30 15.97
N TRP A 56 5.95 3.30 15.35
CA TRP A 56 6.33 3.70 13.99
C TRP A 56 7.66 4.44 14.00
N ALA A 57 8.50 4.19 12.99
CA ALA A 57 9.75 4.91 12.77
C ALA A 57 10.07 4.93 11.28
N SER A 58 10.86 5.90 10.83
CA SER A 58 11.26 6.00 9.43
C SER A 58 12.04 4.76 8.97
N SER A 59 12.72 4.07 9.88
CA SER A 59 13.40 2.80 9.58
C SER A 59 12.46 1.61 9.48
N HIS A 60 11.19 1.78 9.87
CA HIS A 60 10.15 0.76 9.79
C HIS A 60 8.85 1.44 9.33
N CYS A 61 8.96 2.11 8.18
CA CYS A 61 7.91 3.05 7.73
C CYS A 61 6.65 2.38 7.21
N THR A 62 6.68 1.07 6.89
CA THR A 62 5.50 0.33 6.42
C THR A 62 4.50 0.00 7.53
N LEU A 63 4.90 0.12 8.79
CA LEU A 63 4.05 -0.23 9.93
C LEU A 63 2.77 0.61 9.94
N GLY A 64 1.62 -0.07 10.00
CA GLY A 64 0.32 0.60 10.10
C GLY A 64 -0.17 1.28 8.83
N GLN A 65 0.41 0.97 7.67
CA GLN A 65 0.11 1.62 6.40
C GLN A 65 -0.71 0.76 5.42
N CYS A 66 -1.03 -0.47 5.77
CA CYS A 66 -1.46 -1.47 4.77
C CYS A 66 -2.75 -1.12 4.04
N SER A 67 -3.83 -0.77 4.75
CA SER A 67 -5.12 -0.58 4.08
C SER A 67 -5.13 0.68 3.23
N ILE A 68 -4.64 1.80 3.74
CA ILE A 68 -4.64 3.06 2.98
C ILE A 68 -3.72 2.97 1.77
N THR A 69 -2.60 2.26 1.89
CA THR A 69 -1.69 2.04 0.77
C THR A 69 -2.34 1.17 -0.31
N ALA A 70 -3.01 0.07 0.09
CA ALA A 70 -3.66 -0.82 -0.87
C ALA A 70 -4.76 -0.10 -1.66
N PHE A 71 -5.57 0.74 -1.00
CA PHE A 71 -6.61 1.48 -1.71
C PHE A 71 -6.03 2.62 -2.56
N LEU A 72 -4.92 3.21 -2.16
CA LEU A 72 -4.21 4.17 -3.00
C LEU A 72 -3.69 3.50 -4.27
N VAL A 73 -3.08 2.31 -4.14
CA VAL A 73 -2.63 1.52 -5.29
C VAL A 73 -3.81 1.25 -6.23
N GLN A 74 -4.97 0.87 -5.68
CA GLN A 74 -6.17 0.64 -6.50
C GLN A 74 -6.58 1.90 -7.26
N ASP A 75 -6.53 3.06 -6.63
CA ASP A 75 -6.87 4.32 -7.29
C ASP A 75 -5.89 4.67 -8.41
N LEU A 76 -4.62 4.32 -8.25
CA LEU A 76 -3.58 4.68 -9.22
C LEU A 76 -3.46 3.65 -10.36
N PHE A 77 -3.68 2.37 -10.07
CA PHE A 77 -3.40 1.29 -11.01
C PHE A 77 -4.61 0.42 -11.34
N GLY A 78 -5.70 0.55 -10.61
CA GLY A 78 -6.89 -0.31 -10.80
C GLY A 78 -6.78 -1.62 -10.02
N GLY A 79 -7.51 -2.63 -10.49
CA GLY A 79 -7.48 -3.96 -9.90
C GLY A 79 -8.27 -4.08 -8.60
N LEU A 80 -7.90 -5.06 -7.79
CA LEU A 80 -8.64 -5.46 -6.59
C LEU A 80 -7.77 -5.39 -5.35
N VAL A 81 -8.42 -5.17 -4.19
CA VAL A 81 -7.78 -5.23 -2.88
C VAL A 81 -8.31 -6.46 -2.15
N TYR A 82 -7.40 -7.26 -1.64
CA TYR A 82 -7.73 -8.43 -0.81
C TYR A 82 -7.13 -8.28 0.57
N GLY A 83 -7.66 -9.02 1.53
CA GLY A 83 -7.19 -8.99 2.90
C GLY A 83 -6.72 -10.36 3.38
N ILE A 84 -5.80 -10.32 4.35
CA ILE A 84 -5.38 -11.51 5.09
C ILE A 84 -5.89 -11.31 6.51
N PRO A 85 -6.72 -12.24 7.05
CA PRO A 85 -7.24 -12.07 8.41
C PRO A 85 -6.11 -12.01 9.44
N ARG A 86 -6.22 -11.07 10.37
CA ARG A 86 -5.29 -10.91 11.48
C ARG A 86 -6.08 -10.94 12.80
N GLU A 87 -5.37 -11.00 13.90
CA GLU A 87 -5.98 -10.99 15.22
C GLU A 87 -6.86 -9.75 15.42
N GLY A 88 -7.92 -9.89 16.20
CA GLY A 88 -8.81 -8.80 16.54
C GLY A 88 -9.80 -8.43 15.44
N GLY A 89 -9.95 -9.28 14.42
CA GLY A 89 -10.91 -9.03 13.33
C GLY A 89 -10.44 -8.03 12.30
N THR A 90 -9.16 -7.69 12.31
CA THR A 90 -8.58 -6.80 11.31
C THR A 90 -8.05 -7.59 10.10
N PHE A 91 -7.80 -6.88 9.00
CA PHE A 91 -7.21 -7.45 7.79
C PHE A 91 -5.95 -6.70 7.41
N HIS A 92 -4.94 -7.45 6.98
CA HIS A 92 -3.80 -6.89 6.27
C HIS A 92 -4.14 -6.88 4.78
N CYS A 93 -4.05 -5.72 4.13
CA CYS A 93 -4.49 -5.55 2.74
C CYS A 93 -3.34 -5.60 1.75
N TYR A 94 -3.61 -6.16 0.57
CA TYR A 94 -2.66 -6.25 -0.54
C TYR A 94 -3.41 -6.12 -1.86
N ASN A 95 -2.68 -6.10 -2.98
CA ASN A 95 -3.26 -5.82 -4.30
C ASN A 95 -3.09 -6.97 -5.28
N VAL A 96 -4.09 -7.13 -6.16
CA VAL A 96 -4.02 -8.02 -7.32
C VAL A 96 -4.46 -7.21 -8.54
N ILE A 97 -3.56 -7.01 -9.49
CA ILE A 97 -3.78 -6.18 -10.68
C ILE A 97 -3.22 -6.90 -11.90
N ASP A 98 -4.08 -7.18 -12.90
CA ASP A 98 -3.66 -7.82 -14.15
C ASP A 98 -2.83 -9.10 -13.92
N GLY A 99 -3.24 -9.90 -12.93
CA GLY A 99 -2.56 -11.14 -12.59
C GLY A 99 -1.34 -10.98 -11.69
N ALA A 100 -0.90 -9.76 -11.42
CA ALA A 100 0.20 -9.50 -10.49
C ALA A 100 -0.35 -9.37 -9.06
N ARG A 101 0.18 -10.18 -8.15
CA ARG A 101 -0.16 -10.11 -6.73
C ARG A 101 1.03 -9.53 -5.98
N PHE A 102 0.82 -8.43 -5.26
CA PHE A 102 1.93 -7.77 -4.58
C PHE A 102 1.44 -7.02 -3.33
N ASP A 103 2.38 -6.77 -2.42
CA ASP A 103 2.07 -6.18 -1.11
C ASP A 103 3.18 -5.20 -0.72
N LEU A 104 2.94 -3.92 -0.99
CA LEU A 104 3.94 -2.87 -0.76
C LEU A 104 4.32 -2.72 0.72
N THR A 105 3.46 -3.16 1.65
CA THR A 105 3.71 -3.00 3.09
C THR A 105 4.07 -4.31 3.78
N SER A 106 4.39 -5.36 3.04
CA SER A 106 4.71 -6.68 3.61
C SER A 106 5.89 -6.64 4.58
N GLU A 107 6.81 -5.72 4.39
CA GLU A 107 8.01 -5.62 5.22
C GLU A 107 7.71 -5.23 6.68
N GLN A 108 6.49 -4.72 6.96
CA GLN A 108 6.11 -4.41 8.34
C GLN A 108 6.11 -5.63 9.25
N PHE A 109 5.99 -6.82 8.68
CA PHE A 109 5.95 -8.07 9.43
C PHE A 109 7.34 -8.68 9.69
N GLY A 110 8.38 -8.13 9.07
CA GLY A 110 9.72 -8.70 9.22
C GLY A 110 9.75 -10.17 8.83
N ASP A 111 10.28 -11.03 9.69
CA ASP A 111 10.39 -12.47 9.42
C ASP A 111 9.02 -13.16 9.31
N GLU A 112 7.99 -12.59 9.91
CA GLU A 112 6.63 -13.15 9.85
C GLU A 112 6.01 -13.01 8.45
N ALA A 113 6.57 -12.17 7.60
CA ALA A 113 6.06 -11.97 6.24
C ALA A 113 5.97 -13.29 5.47
N ALA A 114 6.90 -14.21 5.71
CA ALA A 114 6.92 -15.51 5.04
C ALA A 114 5.72 -16.40 5.41
N SER A 115 5.06 -16.14 6.54
CA SER A 115 3.90 -16.92 6.99
C SER A 115 2.57 -16.37 6.49
N LEU A 116 2.56 -15.23 5.81
CA LEU A 116 1.33 -14.64 5.28
C LEU A 116 0.81 -15.46 4.10
N VAL A 117 -0.49 -15.70 4.07
CA VAL A 117 -1.14 -16.49 3.02
C VAL A 117 -1.91 -15.56 2.09
N TYR A 118 -1.38 -15.37 0.88
CA TYR A 118 -1.97 -14.50 -0.14
C TYR A 118 -2.87 -15.34 -1.06
N ASP A 119 -4.06 -15.71 -0.54
CA ASP A 119 -4.96 -16.65 -1.22
C ASP A 119 -6.16 -16.00 -1.93
N ASP A 120 -6.29 -14.68 -1.85
CA ASP A 120 -7.34 -13.90 -2.51
C ASP A 120 -8.76 -14.33 -2.07
N MET A 121 -8.91 -14.77 -0.83
CA MET A 121 -10.21 -15.25 -0.33
C MET A 121 -11.08 -14.15 0.27
N TYR A 122 -10.50 -13.01 0.67
CA TYR A 122 -11.21 -11.98 1.41
C TYR A 122 -11.15 -10.64 0.68
N PRO A 123 -12.03 -10.43 -0.35
CA PRO A 123 -12.07 -9.14 -1.03
C PRO A 123 -12.40 -8.03 -0.04
N GLN A 124 -11.74 -6.90 -0.18
CA GLN A 124 -11.90 -5.76 0.73
C GLN A 124 -12.66 -4.63 0.04
N SER A 125 -13.62 -4.06 0.74
CA SER A 125 -14.42 -2.94 0.25
C SER A 125 -13.90 -1.63 0.84
N ARG A 126 -13.63 -0.66 -0.04
CA ARG A 126 -13.20 0.65 0.41
C ARG A 126 -14.28 1.35 1.22
N ASP A 127 -15.57 1.12 0.90
CA ASP A 127 -16.67 1.73 1.66
C ASP A 127 -16.67 1.27 3.11
N VAL A 128 -16.39 -0.01 3.35
CA VAL A 128 -16.29 -0.55 4.71
C VAL A 128 -15.09 0.07 5.44
N HIS A 129 -13.93 0.12 4.79
CA HIS A 129 -12.73 0.67 5.40
C HIS A 129 -12.88 2.17 5.68
N PHE A 130 -13.41 2.93 4.72
CA PHE A 130 -13.51 4.39 4.82
C PHE A 130 -14.77 4.86 5.55
N ALA A 131 -15.64 3.94 5.99
CA ALA A 131 -16.65 4.28 6.99
C ALA A 131 -16.02 4.71 8.31
N LYS A 132 -14.77 4.28 8.54
CA LYS A 132 -13.97 4.76 9.68
C LYS A 132 -13.34 6.09 9.26
N GLU A 133 -13.85 7.18 9.79
CA GLU A 133 -13.41 8.54 9.41
C GLU A 133 -11.91 8.74 9.61
N GLU A 134 -11.36 8.21 10.70
CA GLU A 134 -9.94 8.30 11.00
C GLU A 134 -9.11 7.69 9.86
N LYS A 135 -9.49 6.51 9.39
CA LYS A 135 -8.78 5.83 8.30
C LYS A 135 -8.91 6.62 7.00
N LYS A 136 -10.11 7.13 6.71
CA LYS A 136 -10.34 7.93 5.51
C LYS A 136 -9.45 9.17 5.49
N GLN A 137 -9.32 9.84 6.64
CA GLN A 137 -8.47 11.03 6.73
C GLN A 137 -6.98 10.70 6.51
N ARG A 138 -6.51 9.58 7.07
CA ARG A 138 -5.12 9.14 6.83
C ARG A 138 -4.89 8.84 5.34
N TYR A 139 -5.87 8.21 4.69
CA TYR A 139 -5.81 7.93 3.26
C TYR A 139 -5.70 9.22 2.45
N LEU A 140 -6.52 10.23 2.77
CA LEU A 140 -6.49 11.51 2.06
C LEU A 140 -5.15 12.23 2.23
N VAL A 141 -4.54 12.14 3.41
CA VAL A 141 -3.20 12.70 3.65
C VAL A 141 -2.18 11.99 2.74
N LEU A 142 -2.19 10.66 2.73
CA LEU A 142 -1.24 9.90 1.91
C LEU A 142 -1.42 10.20 0.43
N LYS A 143 -2.66 10.25 -0.03
CA LYS A 143 -2.99 10.57 -1.42
C LYS A 143 -2.45 11.95 -1.81
N ALA A 144 -2.66 12.95 -0.96
CA ALA A 144 -2.18 14.30 -1.22
C ALA A 144 -0.65 14.36 -1.31
N LEU A 145 0.04 13.61 -0.43
CA LEU A 145 1.50 13.53 -0.46
C LEU A 145 2.01 12.93 -1.77
N VAL A 146 1.35 11.89 -2.26
CA VAL A 146 1.71 11.27 -3.54
C VAL A 146 1.44 12.21 -4.70
N GLU A 147 0.29 12.89 -4.70
CA GLU A 147 -0.07 13.82 -5.77
C GLU A 147 0.86 15.03 -5.82
N GLY A 148 1.43 15.44 -4.69
CA GLY A 148 2.38 16.55 -4.62
C GLY A 148 3.84 16.14 -4.85
N TYR A 149 4.12 14.86 -4.95
CA TYR A 149 5.48 14.36 -5.12
C TYR A 149 5.96 14.62 -6.54
N LYS A 150 7.22 15.04 -6.70
CA LYS A 150 7.78 15.42 -8.01
C LYS A 150 8.83 14.43 -8.54
N GLY A 151 9.02 13.33 -7.83
CA GLY A 151 10.03 12.34 -8.25
C GLY A 151 11.42 12.51 -7.65
#